data_7c9fd4af6747eadff22be2d13ed7fdfb
#
_entry.id   7c9fd4af6747eadff22be2d13ed7fdfb
#
_cell.length_a   1.000
_cell.length_b   1.000
_cell.length_c   1.000
_cell.angle_alpha   90.00
_cell.angle_beta   90.00
_cell.angle_gamma   90.00
#
_symmetry.space_group_name_H-M   'P 1'
#
loop_
_entity.id
_entity.type
_entity.pdbx_description
1 polymer ?
#
loop_
_entity_poly.entity_id
_entity_poly.type
_entity_poly.pdbx_seq_one_letter_code
_entity_poly.pdbx_strand_id
1 'polypeptide(L)'
;MKKLITILLCMMFVLTVSCKADNQDKGNSMSMTTDTSVTETISSSPSDTSQIASSESRPSQVSSSENQSSQTSSQTVSSEPKHEYTDSEWRLHPEDFKLIAFTFDDGPGFTDANDNATTKIVDVLAQYYGKGTFFFTGGALKGRGTVLPQYVLDHGCEVASHSYNHKNMSSLTTFDEVQAEIADMNVLLKEELNVTNKFFRAGGFTQSSYMWSVLTELNMPAIKCAVGFGDYSGGSATIEQIEQSLTGTDLCDGAIIGMHSTNPNCVTADGLSRALPILYGKGYRFCTLSELLELRGISYNDLPKGKYIDRISKQPDGTVKYN
;
A
#
# COMPACT_ATOMS: atom_id res chain seq x y z
N MET A 1 -17.92 -58.12 -19.17
CA MET A 1 -17.94 -57.39 -17.92
C MET A 1 -18.42 -55.98 -18.24
N LYS A 2 -19.71 -55.74 -17.94
CA LYS A 2 -20.45 -54.56 -18.39
C LYS A 2 -20.30 -53.45 -17.36
N LYS A 3 -19.83 -52.26 -17.78
CA LYS A 3 -19.83 -51.04 -16.97
C LYS A 3 -21.19 -50.40 -17.04
N LEU A 4 -21.84 -50.24 -15.89
CA LEU A 4 -23.10 -49.51 -15.72
C LEU A 4 -22.78 -48.02 -15.61
N ILE A 5 -23.32 -47.20 -16.51
CA ILE A 5 -23.28 -45.75 -16.47
C ILE A 5 -24.62 -45.29 -15.88
N THR A 6 -24.60 -44.72 -14.69
CA THR A 6 -25.76 -44.09 -14.06
C THR A 6 -25.75 -42.59 -14.41
N ILE A 7 -26.70 -42.17 -15.24
CA ILE A 7 -26.97 -40.76 -15.56
C ILE A 7 -27.96 -40.24 -14.52
N LEU A 8 -27.56 -39.31 -13.71
CA LEU A 8 -28.42 -38.58 -12.78
C LEU A 8 -28.97 -37.33 -13.46
N LEU A 9 -30.26 -37.36 -13.71
CA LEU A 9 -31.05 -36.27 -14.31
C LEU A 9 -31.42 -35.27 -13.20
N CYS A 10 -30.87 -34.07 -13.22
CA CYS A 10 -31.23 -33.02 -12.27
C CYS A 10 -32.36 -32.16 -12.88
N MET A 11 -33.57 -32.26 -12.33
CA MET A 11 -34.73 -31.43 -12.68
C MET A 11 -34.51 -29.98 -12.22
N MET A 12 -34.56 -29.07 -13.14
CA MET A 12 -34.72 -27.62 -12.87
C MET A 12 -36.14 -27.32 -12.41
N PHE A 13 -36.29 -26.82 -11.20
CA PHE A 13 -37.49 -26.14 -10.73
C PHE A 13 -37.33 -24.64 -10.94
N VAL A 14 -38.07 -24.08 -11.89
CA VAL A 14 -38.19 -22.63 -12.08
C VAL A 14 -39.35 -22.16 -11.22
N LEU A 15 -39.05 -21.42 -10.16
CA LEU A 15 -40.04 -20.68 -9.38
C LEU A 15 -40.06 -19.23 -9.87
N THR A 16 -41.10 -18.87 -10.63
CA THR A 16 -41.41 -17.48 -10.95
C THR A 16 -42.13 -16.85 -9.76
N VAL A 17 -41.47 -15.90 -9.10
CA VAL A 17 -42.14 -15.01 -8.15
C VAL A 17 -42.50 -13.71 -8.86
N SER A 18 -43.78 -13.50 -9.02
CA SER A 18 -44.38 -12.26 -9.52
C SER A 18 -44.50 -11.27 -8.35
N CYS A 19 -43.75 -10.17 -8.38
CA CYS A 19 -44.02 -9.05 -7.48
C CYS A 19 -44.96 -8.03 -8.11
N LYS A 20 -46.12 -7.88 -7.51
CA LYS A 20 -47.01 -6.75 -7.76
C LYS A 20 -46.48 -5.49 -7.11
N ALA A 21 -46.44 -4.42 -7.88
CA ALA A 21 -46.20 -3.07 -7.38
C ALA A 21 -47.52 -2.54 -6.79
N ASP A 22 -47.49 -2.09 -5.54
CA ASP A 22 -48.53 -1.21 -4.98
C ASP A 22 -47.96 0.19 -4.82
N ASN A 23 -48.59 1.10 -5.57
CA ASN A 23 -48.41 2.53 -5.54
C ASN A 23 -49.27 3.12 -4.43
N GLN A 24 -48.73 3.81 -3.45
CA GLN A 24 -49.51 4.79 -2.68
C GLN A 24 -48.69 6.08 -2.47
N ASP A 25 -49.16 7.04 -3.17
CA ASP A 25 -48.92 8.46 -3.13
C ASP A 25 -49.42 9.07 -1.80
N LYS A 26 -48.62 9.85 -1.12
CA LYS A 26 -49.09 10.97 -0.28
C LYS A 26 -48.02 12.04 -0.19
N GLY A 27 -48.31 13.11 -0.89
CA GLY A 27 -47.55 14.35 -0.83
C GLY A 27 -47.64 15.07 0.52
N ASN A 28 -46.63 15.84 0.80
CA ASN A 28 -46.80 17.06 1.57
C ASN A 28 -45.76 18.09 1.10
N SER A 29 -46.32 19.17 0.59
CA SER A 29 -45.65 20.39 0.16
C SER A 29 -45.52 21.35 1.33
N MET A 30 -44.34 21.98 1.44
CA MET A 30 -44.23 23.31 2.09
C MET A 30 -42.92 23.94 1.63
N SER A 31 -43.04 24.79 0.75
CA SER A 31 -43.01 26.25 0.57
C SER A 31 -41.64 26.90 0.92
N MET A 32 -41.15 27.51 -0.16
CA MET A 32 -40.08 28.51 -0.21
C MET A 32 -40.26 29.66 0.79
N THR A 33 -39.14 30.17 1.31
CA THR A 33 -38.94 31.64 1.38
C THR A 33 -37.50 31.95 1.07
N THR A 34 -37.33 32.77 0.05
CA THR A 34 -36.15 33.55 -0.31
C THR A 34 -36.01 34.73 0.66
N ASP A 35 -34.79 35.05 1.05
CA ASP A 35 -34.48 36.45 1.24
C ASP A 35 -32.99 36.80 0.93
N THR A 36 -32.86 37.89 0.22
CA THR A 36 -31.71 38.48 -0.44
C THR A 36 -31.24 39.67 0.40
N SER A 37 -29.93 39.90 0.51
CA SER A 37 -29.27 41.22 0.47
C SER A 37 -27.82 41.12 0.95
N VAL A 38 -26.83 41.22 0.09
CA VAL A 38 -26.05 42.40 -0.38
C VAL A 38 -25.55 43.31 0.75
N THR A 39 -24.26 43.36 0.94
CA THR A 39 -23.47 44.61 0.86
C THR A 39 -21.97 44.33 0.81
N GLU A 40 -21.36 44.87 -0.22
CA GLU A 40 -19.91 45.10 -0.41
C GLU A 40 -19.36 46.13 0.58
N THR A 41 -18.10 46.01 0.96
CA THR A 41 -17.26 47.20 1.16
C THR A 41 -15.81 46.89 0.85
N ILE A 42 -15.31 47.66 -0.07
CA ILE A 42 -13.92 47.78 -0.55
C ILE A 42 -13.17 48.75 0.38
N SER A 43 -11.89 48.44 0.68
CA SER A 43 -10.91 49.49 1.01
C SER A 43 -9.49 48.94 0.88
N SER A 44 -8.81 49.17 -0.19
CA SER A 44 -7.66 49.99 -0.56
C SER A 44 -6.43 49.99 0.38
N SER A 45 -5.32 49.61 -0.28
CA SER A 45 -3.90 49.82 0.11
C SER A 45 -3.54 51.31 0.29
N PRO A 46 -2.31 51.65 0.79
CA PRO A 46 -1.13 51.62 -0.08
C PRO A 46 0.23 51.32 0.61
N SER A 47 1.13 50.89 -0.25
CA SER A 47 2.58 51.01 -0.36
C SER A 47 3.35 51.93 0.61
N ASP A 48 4.53 51.47 1.05
CA ASP A 48 5.72 52.31 0.98
C ASP A 48 7.04 51.55 0.85
N THR A 49 7.92 52.16 0.12
CA THR A 49 9.20 51.75 -0.45
C THR A 49 10.35 52.35 0.36
N SER A 50 11.46 51.65 0.54
CA SER A 50 12.85 52.16 0.57
C SER A 50 13.82 51.02 0.81
N GLN A 51 14.63 50.61 -0.12
CA GLN A 51 15.89 51.09 -0.68
C GLN A 51 17.12 51.00 0.26
N ILE A 52 18.06 50.17 -0.21
CA ILE A 52 19.53 50.35 -0.35
C ILE A 52 20.41 50.26 0.90
N ALA A 53 21.36 49.29 0.92
CA ALA A 53 22.79 49.56 0.76
C ALA A 53 23.62 48.27 0.75
N SER A 54 24.44 48.19 -0.27
CA SER A 54 25.56 47.32 -0.53
C SER A 54 26.79 47.64 0.35
N SER A 55 27.59 46.64 0.71
CA SER A 55 29.05 46.84 0.79
C SER A 55 29.80 45.51 0.65
N GLU A 56 30.59 45.46 -0.42
CA GLU A 56 31.70 44.56 -0.65
C GLU A 56 32.83 44.76 0.36
N SER A 57 33.58 43.73 0.68
CA SER A 57 35.01 43.73 0.68
C SER A 57 35.66 42.37 0.96
N ARG A 58 36.51 41.97 0.05
CA ARG A 58 37.55 40.94 0.08
C ARG A 58 38.90 41.67 0.14
N PRO A 59 40.10 41.05 0.29
CA PRO A 59 40.57 39.80 0.91
C PRO A 59 41.80 40.03 1.82
N SER A 60 42.33 39.00 2.49
CA SER A 60 43.78 38.90 2.71
C SER A 60 44.24 37.47 3.11
N GLN A 61 45.36 37.13 2.58
CA GLN A 61 46.12 35.93 2.48
C GLN A 61 47.01 35.62 3.70
N VAL A 62 47.42 34.30 3.74
CA VAL A 62 48.74 33.71 4.06
C VAL A 62 49.13 33.55 5.53
N SER A 63 49.32 32.33 5.98
CA SER A 63 50.68 31.79 6.22
C SER A 63 50.63 30.31 6.60
N SER A 64 51.58 29.60 6.01
CA SER A 64 52.03 28.24 6.19
C SER A 64 52.76 28.04 7.52
N SER A 65 52.60 26.84 8.13
CA SER A 65 53.71 26.20 8.85
C SER A 65 53.49 24.67 8.85
N GLU A 66 54.51 23.99 8.34
CA GLU A 66 54.78 22.58 8.44
C GLU A 66 55.08 22.20 9.91
N ASN A 67 54.67 21.04 10.43
CA ASN A 67 55.55 19.92 10.67
C ASN A 67 54.94 18.78 11.49
N GLN A 68 55.38 17.61 11.10
CA GLN A 68 55.67 16.37 11.82
C GLN A 68 54.62 15.27 11.92
N SER A 69 55.03 14.25 11.21
CA SER A 69 54.68 12.85 11.16
C SER A 69 54.43 12.19 12.53
N SER A 70 53.35 11.42 12.58
CA SER A 70 53.28 10.19 13.35
C SER A 70 52.60 9.11 12.48
N GLN A 71 53.37 8.11 12.15
CA GLN A 71 52.94 6.90 11.47
C GLN A 71 51.99 6.14 12.38
N THR A 72 50.74 6.09 11.99
CA THR A 72 49.79 5.11 12.49
C THR A 72 49.46 4.18 11.33
N SER A 73 49.80 2.91 11.50
CA SER A 73 49.52 1.84 10.55
C SER A 73 48.03 1.77 10.22
N SER A 74 47.66 2.30 9.09
CA SER A 74 46.35 2.07 8.49
C SER A 74 46.32 0.64 7.95
N GLN A 75 45.55 -0.22 8.61
CA GLN A 75 45.01 -1.41 7.99
C GLN A 75 44.18 -0.99 6.81
N THR A 76 44.67 -1.20 5.62
CA THR A 76 43.88 -1.15 4.39
C THR A 76 42.84 -2.24 4.46
N VAL A 77 41.62 -1.87 4.85
CA VAL A 77 40.42 -2.66 4.54
C VAL A 77 40.31 -2.62 3.02
N SER A 78 40.67 -3.71 2.37
CA SER A 78 40.41 -3.96 0.97
C SER A 78 38.89 -3.90 0.76
N SER A 79 38.37 -2.76 0.36
CA SER A 79 37.01 -2.67 -0.19
C SER A 79 37.11 -3.30 -1.58
N GLU A 80 36.60 -4.51 -1.72
CA GLU A 80 36.28 -5.03 -3.04
C GLU A 80 35.43 -4.00 -3.79
N PRO A 81 35.65 -3.80 -5.11
CA PRO A 81 34.88 -2.87 -5.89
C PRO A 81 33.40 -3.32 -5.80
N LYS A 82 32.54 -2.47 -5.25
CA LYS A 82 31.09 -2.70 -5.32
C LYS A 82 30.75 -2.92 -6.78
N HIS A 83 30.20 -4.10 -7.08
CA HIS A 83 29.73 -4.42 -8.41
C HIS A 83 28.65 -3.39 -8.78
N GLU A 84 28.85 -2.70 -9.89
CA GLU A 84 27.90 -1.72 -10.40
C GLU A 84 26.81 -2.50 -11.16
N TYR A 85 25.74 -2.87 -10.44
CA TYR A 85 24.59 -3.53 -11.04
C TYR A 85 23.81 -2.54 -11.90
N THR A 86 23.28 -3.02 -13.02
CA THR A 86 22.24 -2.29 -13.72
C THR A 86 20.99 -2.21 -12.81
N ASP A 87 20.24 -1.12 -12.87
CA ASP A 87 19.09 -0.87 -12.00
C ASP A 87 18.02 -1.98 -12.02
N SER A 88 17.97 -2.81 -13.07
CA SER A 88 17.07 -3.96 -13.18
C SER A 88 17.58 -5.23 -12.49
N GLU A 89 18.87 -5.35 -12.20
CA GLU A 89 19.53 -6.57 -11.71
C GLU A 89 19.56 -6.71 -10.18
N TRP A 90 19.08 -5.72 -9.43
CA TRP A 90 19.13 -5.76 -7.97
C TRP A 90 18.48 -7.01 -7.36
N ARG A 91 17.51 -7.63 -8.06
CA ARG A 91 16.86 -8.86 -7.60
C ARG A 91 17.76 -10.09 -7.61
N LEU A 92 18.87 -10.04 -8.33
CA LEU A 92 19.87 -11.10 -8.35
C LEU A 92 20.82 -11.02 -7.14
N HIS A 93 20.88 -9.82 -6.51
CA HIS A 93 21.76 -9.53 -5.37
C HIS A 93 21.00 -8.80 -4.25
N PRO A 94 19.90 -9.40 -3.74
CA PRO A 94 19.02 -8.74 -2.77
C PRO A 94 19.71 -8.47 -1.42
N GLU A 95 20.82 -9.15 -1.13
CA GLU A 95 21.62 -8.97 0.08
C GLU A 95 22.33 -7.62 0.15
N ASP A 96 22.59 -6.97 -1.00
CA ASP A 96 23.26 -5.67 -1.08
C ASP A 96 22.31 -4.50 -0.78
N PHE A 97 21.01 -4.76 -0.67
CA PHE A 97 19.98 -3.72 -0.56
C PHE A 97 19.09 -3.93 0.67
N LYS A 98 18.56 -2.82 1.17
CA LYS A 98 17.44 -2.84 2.11
C LYS A 98 16.15 -3.03 1.33
N LEU A 99 15.42 -4.11 1.60
CA LEU A 99 14.13 -4.37 0.96
C LEU A 99 13.00 -3.80 1.80
N ILE A 100 12.04 -3.14 1.17
CA ILE A 100 10.79 -2.72 1.79
C ILE A 100 9.61 -3.12 0.92
N ALA A 101 8.49 -3.49 1.54
CA ALA A 101 7.26 -3.83 0.86
C ALA A 101 6.26 -2.68 0.98
N PHE A 102 6.00 -1.98 -0.13
CA PHE A 102 4.87 -1.06 -0.20
C PHE A 102 3.56 -1.84 -0.33
N THR A 103 2.58 -1.48 0.47
CA THR A 103 1.25 -2.09 0.48
C THR A 103 0.16 -1.02 0.44
N PHE A 104 -0.93 -1.30 -0.31
CA PHE A 104 -1.95 -0.29 -0.62
C PHE A 104 -3.34 -0.86 -0.34
N ASP A 105 -4.09 -0.21 0.54
CA ASP A 105 -5.40 -0.65 1.01
C ASP A 105 -6.57 -0.07 0.19
N ASP A 106 -7.77 -0.60 0.42
CA ASP A 106 -9.10 -0.15 -0.04
C ASP A 106 -9.37 -0.26 -1.55
N GLY A 107 -8.44 -0.78 -2.32
CA GLY A 107 -8.63 -0.94 -3.76
C GLY A 107 -9.65 -2.04 -4.15
N PRO A 108 -9.87 -2.19 -5.45
CA PRO A 108 -9.41 -1.33 -6.52
C PRO A 108 -10.05 0.07 -6.46
N GLY A 109 -9.34 1.08 -6.98
CA GLY A 109 -9.87 2.44 -7.15
C GLY A 109 -11.01 2.52 -8.17
N PHE A 110 -11.50 3.72 -8.46
CA PHE A 110 -12.48 3.94 -9.51
C PHE A 110 -11.82 3.91 -10.89
N THR A 111 -12.55 3.39 -11.89
CA THR A 111 -12.05 3.16 -13.25
C THR A 111 -12.04 4.39 -14.15
N ASP A 112 -12.42 5.57 -13.65
CA ASP A 112 -12.41 6.80 -14.45
C ASP A 112 -10.97 7.09 -14.92
N ALA A 113 -10.76 6.76 -16.17
CA ALA A 113 -9.55 6.23 -16.78
C ALA A 113 -8.33 7.16 -16.78
N ASN A 114 -8.47 8.45 -16.47
CA ASN A 114 -7.37 9.41 -16.62
C ASN A 114 -6.76 9.86 -15.29
N ASP A 115 -7.33 9.48 -14.16
CA ASP A 115 -6.88 9.95 -12.83
C ASP A 115 -7.00 8.88 -11.74
N ASN A 116 -6.58 7.68 -12.07
CA ASN A 116 -6.71 6.52 -11.20
C ASN A 116 -5.50 6.38 -10.28
N ALA A 117 -5.71 6.49 -8.98
CA ALA A 117 -4.64 6.33 -7.99
C ALA A 117 -3.92 4.98 -8.10
N THR A 118 -4.65 3.90 -8.37
CA THR A 118 -4.07 2.55 -8.47
C THR A 118 -3.05 2.45 -9.61
N THR A 119 -3.39 2.91 -10.83
CA THR A 119 -2.47 2.86 -11.98
C THR A 119 -1.29 3.79 -11.78
N LYS A 120 -1.50 5.01 -11.30
CA LYS A 120 -0.42 5.96 -11.02
C LYS A 120 0.58 5.43 -9.99
N ILE A 121 0.11 4.74 -8.95
CA ILE A 121 1.00 4.11 -7.96
C ILE A 121 1.84 3.02 -8.62
N VAL A 122 1.23 2.14 -9.42
CA VAL A 122 1.95 1.09 -10.16
C VAL A 122 3.02 1.70 -11.05
N ASP A 123 2.66 2.74 -11.82
CA ASP A 123 3.58 3.40 -12.76
C ASP A 123 4.76 4.08 -12.05
N VAL A 124 4.50 4.73 -10.91
CA VAL A 124 5.56 5.36 -10.10
C VAL A 124 6.50 4.32 -9.52
N LEU A 125 5.99 3.19 -9.00
CA LEU A 125 6.83 2.09 -8.54
C LEU A 125 7.68 1.50 -9.67
N ALA A 126 7.09 1.31 -10.85
CA ALA A 126 7.77 0.74 -12.01
C ALA A 126 8.98 1.57 -12.47
N GLN A 127 8.96 2.91 -12.30
CA GLN A 127 10.09 3.79 -12.62
C GLN A 127 11.37 3.44 -11.82
N TYR A 128 11.21 2.78 -10.69
CA TYR A 128 12.31 2.33 -9.82
C TYR A 128 12.41 0.80 -9.78
N TYR A 129 11.94 0.11 -10.84
CA TYR A 129 11.90 -1.35 -10.89
C TYR A 129 11.21 -1.98 -9.67
N GLY A 130 10.36 -1.19 -9.02
CA GLY A 130 9.62 -1.55 -7.81
C GLY A 130 8.29 -2.21 -8.13
N LYS A 131 7.77 -2.93 -7.14
CA LYS A 131 6.44 -3.52 -7.13
C LYS A 131 5.81 -3.35 -5.76
N GLY A 132 4.49 -3.47 -5.68
CA GLY A 132 3.74 -3.36 -4.43
C GLY A 132 2.67 -4.43 -4.28
N THR A 133 2.15 -4.60 -3.07
CA THR A 133 1.03 -5.49 -2.76
C THR A 133 -0.22 -4.66 -2.50
N PHE A 134 -1.29 -4.95 -3.23
CA PHE A 134 -2.56 -4.24 -3.17
C PHE A 134 -3.60 -5.06 -2.43
N PHE A 135 -4.04 -4.57 -1.28
CA PHE A 135 -5.09 -5.18 -0.47
C PHE A 135 -6.46 -4.67 -0.92
N PHE A 136 -7.14 -5.47 -1.71
CA PHE A 136 -8.46 -5.12 -2.26
C PHE A 136 -9.59 -5.62 -1.41
N THR A 137 -10.71 -4.87 -1.39
CA THR A 137 -11.95 -5.30 -0.76
C THR A 137 -12.86 -5.98 -1.78
N GLY A 138 -13.62 -6.99 -1.34
CA GLY A 138 -14.55 -7.72 -2.20
C GLY A 138 -15.65 -6.82 -2.76
N GLY A 139 -16.20 -5.93 -1.92
CA GLY A 139 -17.20 -4.97 -2.35
C GLY A 139 -16.71 -4.02 -3.44
N ALA A 140 -15.47 -3.52 -3.33
CA ALA A 140 -14.88 -2.69 -4.37
C ALA A 140 -14.61 -3.49 -5.66
N LEU A 141 -14.10 -4.70 -5.55
CA LEU A 141 -13.85 -5.57 -6.71
C LEU A 141 -15.15 -5.88 -7.47
N LYS A 142 -16.21 -6.28 -6.76
CA LYS A 142 -17.52 -6.52 -7.37
C LYS A 142 -18.16 -5.27 -7.99
N GLY A 143 -18.02 -4.13 -7.32
CA GLY A 143 -18.66 -2.88 -7.78
C GLY A 143 -17.90 -2.16 -8.88
N ARG A 144 -16.56 -2.33 -8.96
CA ARG A 144 -15.67 -1.58 -9.87
C ARG A 144 -15.04 -2.45 -10.96
N GLY A 145 -15.17 -3.78 -10.86
CA GLY A 145 -14.68 -4.75 -11.84
C GLY A 145 -13.18 -5.02 -11.76
N THR A 146 -12.70 -5.76 -12.77
CA THR A 146 -11.38 -6.40 -12.76
C THR A 146 -10.32 -5.65 -13.55
N VAL A 147 -10.64 -4.55 -14.21
CA VAL A 147 -9.70 -3.80 -15.08
C VAL A 147 -8.47 -3.33 -14.31
N LEU A 148 -8.66 -2.68 -13.16
CA LEU A 148 -7.55 -2.20 -12.36
C LEU A 148 -6.80 -3.32 -11.63
N PRO A 149 -7.46 -4.31 -11.02
CA PRO A 149 -6.79 -5.49 -10.51
C PRO A 149 -5.92 -6.20 -11.57
N GLN A 150 -6.42 -6.33 -12.79
CA GLN A 150 -5.65 -6.92 -13.88
C GLN A 150 -4.43 -6.06 -14.23
N TYR A 151 -4.59 -4.73 -14.30
CA TYR A 151 -3.46 -3.82 -14.49
C TYR A 151 -2.36 -4.01 -13.44
N VAL A 152 -2.75 -4.13 -12.15
CA VAL A 152 -1.81 -4.42 -11.05
C VAL A 152 -1.04 -5.73 -11.29
N LEU A 153 -1.76 -6.78 -11.66
CA LEU A 153 -1.17 -8.11 -11.92
C LEU A 153 -0.26 -8.12 -13.16
N ASP A 154 -0.67 -7.46 -14.24
CA ASP A 154 0.10 -7.40 -15.50
C ASP A 154 1.43 -6.66 -15.34
N HIS A 155 1.54 -5.77 -14.33
CA HIS A 155 2.78 -5.09 -13.97
C HIS A 155 3.59 -5.85 -12.88
N GLY A 156 3.22 -7.09 -12.60
CA GLY A 156 3.92 -7.95 -11.63
C GLY A 156 3.77 -7.53 -10.18
N CYS A 157 2.83 -6.63 -9.88
CA CYS A 157 2.41 -6.33 -8.51
C CYS A 157 1.52 -7.46 -7.96
N GLU A 158 1.31 -7.48 -6.66
CA GLU A 158 0.57 -8.53 -5.95
C GLU A 158 -0.80 -8.01 -5.51
N VAL A 159 -1.84 -8.87 -5.60
CA VAL A 159 -3.17 -8.61 -5.06
C VAL A 159 -3.40 -9.50 -3.84
N ALA A 160 -3.92 -8.91 -2.76
CA ALA A 160 -4.21 -9.56 -1.50
C ALA A 160 -5.58 -9.14 -0.93
N SER A 161 -6.02 -9.79 0.15
CA SER A 161 -7.33 -9.59 0.75
C SER A 161 -7.37 -8.48 1.81
N HIS A 162 -8.25 -7.49 1.63
CA HIS A 162 -8.62 -6.50 2.64
C HIS A 162 -10.03 -6.75 3.20
N SER A 163 -10.41 -8.02 3.37
CA SER A 163 -11.74 -8.52 3.66
C SER A 163 -12.77 -8.29 2.53
N TYR A 164 -13.95 -8.90 2.68
CA TYR A 164 -14.97 -8.77 1.64
C TYR A 164 -15.67 -7.41 1.69
N ASN A 165 -16.16 -6.98 2.86
CA ASN A 165 -16.92 -5.74 3.04
C ASN A 165 -16.22 -4.69 3.89
N HIS A 166 -14.94 -4.86 4.19
CA HIS A 166 -14.18 -3.95 5.06
C HIS A 166 -14.80 -3.77 6.46
N LYS A 167 -15.42 -4.82 7.00
CA LYS A 167 -16.02 -4.76 8.32
C LYS A 167 -14.97 -4.74 9.42
N ASN A 168 -15.32 -4.05 10.50
CA ASN A 168 -14.54 -4.10 11.73
C ASN A 168 -14.60 -5.52 12.33
N MET A 169 -13.49 -6.25 12.34
CA MET A 169 -13.43 -7.62 12.83
C MET A 169 -13.84 -7.75 14.29
N SER A 170 -13.63 -6.72 15.11
CA SER A 170 -14.04 -6.74 16.53
C SER A 170 -15.55 -6.61 16.73
N SER A 171 -16.29 -6.18 15.72
CA SER A 171 -17.75 -6.10 15.76
C SER A 171 -18.46 -7.37 15.30
N LEU A 172 -17.74 -8.31 14.69
CA LEU A 172 -18.27 -9.59 14.26
C LEU A 172 -18.30 -10.56 15.45
N THR A 173 -19.48 -11.13 15.71
CA THR A 173 -19.77 -11.85 16.95
C THR A 173 -19.76 -13.37 16.79
N THR A 174 -19.71 -13.86 15.55
CA THR A 174 -19.70 -15.28 15.23
C THR A 174 -18.52 -15.68 14.34
N PHE A 175 -18.16 -16.94 14.38
CA PHE A 175 -17.16 -17.50 13.49
C PHE A 175 -17.57 -17.38 12.02
N ASP A 176 -18.84 -17.67 11.68
CA ASP A 176 -19.34 -17.64 10.31
C ASP A 176 -19.30 -16.23 9.70
N GLU A 177 -19.61 -15.19 10.49
CA GLU A 177 -19.49 -13.79 10.02
C GLU A 177 -18.05 -13.42 9.67
N VAL A 178 -17.09 -13.85 10.48
CA VAL A 178 -15.66 -13.59 10.24
C VAL A 178 -15.16 -14.43 9.06
N GLN A 179 -15.58 -15.68 8.99
CA GLN A 179 -15.24 -16.58 7.88
C GLN A 179 -15.75 -16.00 6.54
N ALA A 180 -16.97 -15.48 6.48
CA ALA A 180 -17.51 -14.84 5.30
C ALA A 180 -16.68 -13.62 4.85
N GLU A 181 -16.22 -12.79 5.79
CA GLU A 181 -15.37 -11.65 5.42
C GLU A 181 -13.99 -12.06 4.88
N ILE A 182 -13.44 -13.19 5.30
CA ILE A 182 -12.09 -13.62 4.93
C ILE A 182 -12.13 -14.65 3.78
N ALA A 183 -12.90 -15.73 3.93
CA ALA A 183 -12.90 -16.82 2.97
C ALA A 183 -13.62 -16.48 1.67
N ASP A 184 -14.74 -15.74 1.73
CA ASP A 184 -15.47 -15.32 0.52
C ASP A 184 -14.62 -14.38 -0.34
N MET A 185 -13.78 -13.55 0.28
CA MET A 185 -12.81 -12.74 -0.48
C MET A 185 -11.78 -13.59 -1.20
N ASN A 186 -11.31 -14.69 -0.60
CA ASN A 186 -10.39 -15.60 -1.26
C ASN A 186 -11.04 -16.31 -2.47
N VAL A 187 -12.30 -16.71 -2.31
CA VAL A 187 -13.10 -17.29 -3.42
C VAL A 187 -13.23 -16.27 -4.54
N LEU A 188 -13.60 -15.03 -4.21
CA LEU A 188 -13.77 -13.95 -5.18
C LEU A 188 -12.47 -13.65 -5.96
N LEU A 189 -11.33 -13.54 -5.27
CA LEU A 189 -10.04 -13.32 -5.92
C LEU A 189 -9.67 -14.47 -6.87
N LYS A 190 -10.02 -15.70 -6.50
CA LYS A 190 -9.77 -16.87 -7.35
C LYS A 190 -10.66 -16.88 -8.57
N GLU A 191 -11.95 -16.58 -8.42
CA GLU A 191 -12.93 -16.62 -9.50
C GLU A 191 -12.74 -15.47 -10.50
N GLU A 192 -12.55 -14.24 -10.01
CA GLU A 192 -12.51 -13.04 -10.86
C GLU A 192 -11.13 -12.78 -11.47
N LEU A 193 -10.03 -13.15 -10.75
CA LEU A 193 -8.67 -12.79 -11.13
C LEU A 193 -7.73 -13.99 -11.29
N ASN A 194 -8.21 -15.21 -11.02
CA ASN A 194 -7.39 -16.42 -10.89
C ASN A 194 -6.23 -16.29 -9.88
N VAL A 195 -6.37 -15.43 -8.88
CA VAL A 195 -5.38 -15.20 -7.82
C VAL A 195 -5.61 -16.19 -6.67
N THR A 196 -4.55 -16.86 -6.24
CA THR A 196 -4.52 -17.58 -4.97
C THR A 196 -4.02 -16.61 -3.90
N ASN A 197 -4.95 -16.10 -3.09
CA ASN A 197 -4.63 -15.13 -2.05
C ASN A 197 -3.71 -15.72 -0.98
N LYS A 198 -2.67 -14.97 -0.60
CA LYS A 198 -1.70 -15.37 0.42
C LYS A 198 -1.79 -14.56 1.70
N PHE A 199 -2.23 -13.31 1.64
CA PHE A 199 -2.15 -12.38 2.75
C PHE A 199 -3.51 -11.75 3.04
N PHE A 200 -3.73 -11.48 4.32
CA PHE A 200 -4.92 -10.81 4.81
C PHE A 200 -4.55 -9.55 5.60
N ARG A 201 -5.34 -8.49 5.42
CA ARG A 201 -5.29 -7.30 6.28
C ARG A 201 -6.70 -6.92 6.69
N ALA A 202 -6.96 -6.80 7.99
CA ALA A 202 -8.24 -6.32 8.49
C ALA A 202 -8.32 -4.80 8.41
N GLY A 203 -9.49 -4.28 8.07
CA GLY A 203 -9.76 -2.84 8.09
C GLY A 203 -9.48 -2.25 9.47
N GLY A 204 -8.72 -1.14 9.51
CA GLY A 204 -8.32 -0.47 10.74
C GLY A 204 -7.52 -1.35 11.71
N PHE A 205 -6.92 -2.45 11.22
CA PHE A 205 -6.21 -3.45 12.04
C PHE A 205 -7.02 -4.04 13.19
N THR A 206 -8.33 -4.01 13.06
CA THR A 206 -9.24 -4.59 14.04
C THR A 206 -9.10 -6.10 14.10
N GLN A 207 -9.41 -6.72 15.24
CA GLN A 207 -9.19 -8.14 15.44
C GLN A 207 -10.23 -8.76 16.36
N SER A 208 -10.43 -10.06 16.23
CA SER A 208 -11.21 -10.88 17.14
C SER A 208 -10.57 -12.27 17.29
N SER A 209 -11.00 -13.03 18.29
CA SER A 209 -10.57 -14.42 18.45
C SER A 209 -10.95 -15.27 17.25
N TYR A 210 -12.12 -15.06 16.67
CA TYR A 210 -12.59 -15.78 15.49
C TYR A 210 -11.71 -15.48 14.25
N MET A 211 -11.26 -14.23 14.09
CA MET A 211 -10.34 -13.88 12.99
C MET A 211 -9.06 -14.73 13.02
N TRP A 212 -8.45 -14.87 14.19
CA TRP A 212 -7.23 -15.69 14.34
C TRP A 212 -7.49 -17.17 14.08
N SER A 213 -8.65 -17.68 14.48
CA SER A 213 -9.04 -19.06 14.20
C SER A 213 -9.20 -19.30 12.69
N VAL A 214 -9.96 -18.45 11.99
CA VAL A 214 -10.16 -18.53 10.54
C VAL A 214 -8.82 -18.43 9.79
N LEU A 215 -7.98 -17.47 10.14
CA LEU A 215 -6.68 -17.26 9.48
C LEU A 215 -5.75 -18.47 9.70
N THR A 216 -5.81 -19.10 10.87
CA THR A 216 -5.04 -20.30 11.17
C THR A 216 -5.51 -21.50 10.33
N GLU A 217 -6.82 -21.71 10.22
CA GLU A 217 -7.40 -22.76 9.37
C GLU A 217 -7.05 -22.57 7.89
N LEU A 218 -7.06 -21.34 7.42
CA LEU A 218 -6.70 -20.98 6.04
C LEU A 218 -5.18 -20.94 5.82
N ASN A 219 -4.36 -21.17 6.84
CA ASN A 219 -2.90 -20.98 6.82
C ASN A 219 -2.49 -19.61 6.29
N MET A 220 -3.22 -18.55 6.66
CA MET A 220 -3.06 -17.19 6.12
C MET A 220 -2.51 -16.23 7.17
N PRO A 221 -1.36 -15.57 6.94
CA PRO A 221 -0.82 -14.56 7.83
C PRO A 221 -1.59 -13.24 7.71
N ALA A 222 -1.74 -12.55 8.85
CA ALA A 222 -2.29 -11.20 8.91
C ALA A 222 -1.17 -10.16 8.84
N ILE A 223 -1.30 -9.21 7.94
CA ILE A 223 -0.31 -8.17 7.66
C ILE A 223 -0.75 -6.84 8.28
N LYS A 224 0.17 -6.22 9.02
CA LYS A 224 0.08 -4.84 9.49
C LYS A 224 1.12 -3.99 8.72
N CYS A 225 1.45 -2.82 9.21
CA CYS A 225 2.52 -2.00 8.67
C CYS A 225 3.41 -1.46 9.80
N ALA A 226 4.71 -1.39 9.54
CA ALA A 226 5.70 -0.77 10.43
C ALA A 226 5.64 0.76 10.33
N VAL A 227 5.38 1.26 9.11
CA VAL A 227 5.11 2.67 8.82
C VAL A 227 3.80 2.74 8.07
N GLY A 228 2.84 3.47 8.62
CA GLY A 228 1.48 3.41 8.09
C GLY A 228 0.86 4.75 7.79
N PHE A 229 0.15 4.78 6.67
CA PHE A 229 -0.92 5.69 6.34
C PHE A 229 -0.57 7.17 6.44
N GLY A 230 0.66 7.53 6.09
CA GLY A 230 1.07 8.93 5.92
C GLY A 230 0.25 9.66 4.86
N ASP A 231 -0.45 8.91 4.01
CA ASP A 231 -1.36 9.38 2.98
C ASP A 231 -2.83 9.56 3.47
N TYR A 232 -3.11 9.21 4.74
CA TYR A 232 -4.43 9.32 5.33
C TYR A 232 -4.40 10.18 6.60
N SER A 233 -4.65 11.46 6.44
CA SER A 233 -4.83 12.39 7.56
C SER A 233 -6.28 12.88 7.56
N GLY A 234 -7.23 11.95 7.82
CA GLY A 234 -8.65 12.25 7.70
C GLY A 234 -9.07 12.71 6.30
N GLY A 235 -8.36 12.26 5.25
CA GLY A 235 -8.57 12.68 3.87
C GLY A 235 -7.85 13.98 3.47
N SER A 236 -6.98 14.53 4.32
CA SER A 236 -6.28 15.80 4.09
C SER A 236 -4.75 15.68 4.06
N ALA A 237 -4.21 14.49 3.82
CA ALA A 237 -2.78 14.31 3.68
C ALA A 237 -2.21 15.13 2.52
N THR A 238 -1.04 15.75 2.73
CA THR A 238 -0.32 16.45 1.68
C THR A 238 0.81 15.60 1.11
N ILE A 239 1.26 15.96 -0.09
CA ILE A 239 2.39 15.31 -0.76
C ILE A 239 3.65 15.37 0.11
N GLU A 240 3.89 16.52 0.73
CA GLU A 240 5.03 16.76 1.64
C GLU A 240 4.97 15.88 2.89
N GLN A 241 3.79 15.68 3.46
CA GLN A 241 3.60 14.79 4.61
C GLN A 241 3.91 13.34 4.25
N ILE A 242 3.50 12.88 3.07
CA ILE A 242 3.81 11.53 2.58
C ILE A 242 5.31 11.39 2.37
N GLU A 243 5.94 12.32 1.64
CA GLU A 243 7.39 12.33 1.43
C GLU A 243 8.13 12.27 2.78
N GLN A 244 7.79 13.14 3.73
CA GLN A 244 8.43 13.20 5.03
C GLN A 244 8.22 11.93 5.86
N SER A 245 7.05 11.32 5.82
CA SER A 245 6.75 10.07 6.54
C SER A 245 7.63 8.91 6.08
N LEU A 246 8.00 8.90 4.79
CA LEU A 246 8.81 7.85 4.17
C LEU A 246 10.31 8.12 4.25
N THR A 247 10.72 9.38 4.22
CA THR A 247 12.15 9.76 4.08
C THR A 247 12.75 10.40 5.33
N GLY A 248 11.91 10.84 6.26
CA GLY A 248 12.31 11.55 7.49
C GLY A 248 13.03 10.69 8.52
N THR A 249 12.89 9.37 8.45
CA THR A 249 13.59 8.39 9.28
C THR A 249 14.13 7.26 8.42
N ASP A 250 15.19 6.59 8.91
CA ASP A 250 15.67 5.39 8.23
C ASP A 250 14.70 4.23 8.45
N LEU A 251 14.22 3.67 7.36
CA LEU A 251 13.39 2.47 7.37
C LEU A 251 14.28 1.25 7.63
N CYS A 252 13.76 0.29 8.39
CA CYS A 252 14.46 -0.97 8.59
C CYS A 252 14.30 -1.89 7.37
N ASP A 253 15.27 -2.77 7.16
CA ASP A 253 15.15 -3.85 6.17
C ASP A 253 13.94 -4.73 6.49
N GLY A 254 13.16 -5.05 5.47
CA GLY A 254 11.93 -5.84 5.59
C GLY A 254 10.72 -5.08 6.11
N ALA A 255 10.78 -3.74 6.26
CA ALA A 255 9.65 -2.95 6.68
C ALA A 255 8.47 -3.05 5.69
N ILE A 256 7.26 -3.17 6.23
CA ILE A 256 6.01 -3.13 5.47
C ILE A 256 5.43 -1.73 5.61
N ILE A 257 5.21 -1.06 4.49
CA ILE A 257 4.67 0.30 4.43
C ILE A 257 3.20 0.23 4.05
N GLY A 258 2.31 0.83 4.86
CA GLY A 258 0.87 0.90 4.58
C GLY A 258 0.47 2.24 3.99
N MET A 259 -0.25 2.21 2.88
CA MET A 259 -0.82 3.36 2.17
C MET A 259 -2.17 2.98 1.57
N HIS A 260 -2.82 3.88 0.83
CA HIS A 260 -4.11 3.62 0.17
C HIS A 260 -4.01 3.79 -1.35
N SER A 261 -4.77 2.96 -2.08
CA SER A 261 -4.84 3.02 -3.56
C SER A 261 -6.13 3.67 -4.07
N THR A 262 -6.94 4.23 -3.20
CA THR A 262 -8.25 4.82 -3.53
C THR A 262 -8.34 6.32 -3.33
N ASN A 263 -7.24 6.97 -2.96
CA ASN A 263 -7.24 8.41 -2.74
C ASN A 263 -7.63 9.14 -4.04
N PRO A 264 -8.77 9.82 -4.08
CA PRO A 264 -9.30 10.43 -5.31
C PRO A 264 -8.38 11.54 -5.87
N ASN A 265 -7.59 12.17 -5.02
CA ASN A 265 -6.66 13.24 -5.42
C ASN A 265 -5.28 12.70 -5.83
N CYS A 266 -5.08 11.39 -5.84
CA CYS A 266 -3.82 10.73 -6.19
C CYS A 266 -2.59 11.20 -5.39
N VAL A 267 -2.78 11.84 -4.24
CA VAL A 267 -1.67 12.35 -3.41
C VAL A 267 -0.70 11.24 -2.99
N THR A 268 -1.16 10.01 -2.88
CA THR A 268 -0.30 8.84 -2.61
C THR A 268 0.73 8.66 -3.71
N ALA A 269 0.31 8.64 -4.99
CA ALA A 269 1.22 8.51 -6.12
C ALA A 269 2.19 9.69 -6.21
N ASP A 270 1.71 10.92 -6.00
CA ASP A 270 2.53 12.11 -6.03
C ASP A 270 3.54 12.16 -4.89
N GLY A 271 3.13 11.75 -3.68
CA GLY A 271 4.02 11.59 -2.53
C GLY A 271 5.10 10.53 -2.77
N LEU A 272 4.73 9.39 -3.34
CA LEU A 272 5.67 8.34 -3.75
C LEU A 272 6.65 8.85 -4.80
N SER A 273 6.19 9.62 -5.81
CA SER A 273 7.06 10.17 -6.85
C SER A 273 8.20 11.03 -6.29
N ARG A 274 7.98 11.69 -5.14
CA ARG A 274 9.01 12.45 -4.43
C ARG A 274 9.86 11.60 -3.50
N ALA A 275 9.25 10.62 -2.82
CA ALA A 275 9.96 9.81 -1.83
C ALA A 275 10.84 8.71 -2.45
N LEU A 276 10.38 8.05 -3.52
CA LEU A 276 11.08 6.90 -4.10
C LEU A 276 12.50 7.20 -4.59
N PRO A 277 12.80 8.32 -5.29
CA PRO A 277 14.18 8.62 -5.69
C PRO A 277 15.12 8.77 -4.47
N ILE A 278 14.61 9.34 -3.37
CA ILE A 278 15.39 9.51 -2.13
C ILE A 278 15.66 8.14 -1.50
N LEU A 279 14.64 7.30 -1.38
CA LEU A 279 14.78 5.96 -0.81
C LEU A 279 15.69 5.09 -1.69
N TYR A 280 15.50 5.14 -3.02
CA TYR A 280 16.31 4.40 -3.96
C TYR A 280 17.80 4.76 -3.86
N GLY A 281 18.10 6.08 -3.78
CA GLY A 281 19.45 6.60 -3.55
C GLY A 281 20.05 6.20 -2.19
N LYS A 282 19.23 5.97 -1.16
CA LYS A 282 19.64 5.44 0.15
C LYS A 282 19.83 3.91 0.16
N GLY A 283 19.72 3.24 -0.99
CA GLY A 283 19.90 1.80 -1.14
C GLY A 283 18.66 0.94 -0.82
N TYR A 284 17.47 1.54 -0.79
CA TYR A 284 16.24 0.76 -0.66
C TYR A 284 15.78 0.23 -2.03
N ARG A 285 15.14 -0.95 -2.00
CA ARG A 285 14.47 -1.56 -3.17
C ARG A 285 13.06 -1.97 -2.77
N PHE A 286 12.15 -1.93 -3.73
CA PHE A 286 10.71 -2.02 -3.52
C PHE A 286 10.18 -3.33 -4.10
N CYS A 287 9.57 -4.15 -3.27
CA CYS A 287 9.09 -5.48 -3.65
C CYS A 287 7.67 -5.75 -3.13
N THR A 288 7.02 -6.78 -3.65
CA THR A 288 5.79 -7.31 -3.07
C THR A 288 6.08 -8.07 -1.78
N LEU A 289 5.06 -8.40 -1.01
CA LEU A 289 5.21 -9.27 0.18
C LEU A 289 5.73 -10.64 -0.20
N SER A 290 5.23 -11.23 -1.29
CA SER A 290 5.72 -12.53 -1.79
C SER A 290 7.17 -12.46 -2.25
N GLU A 291 7.56 -11.41 -3.00
CA GLU A 291 8.96 -11.19 -3.39
C GLU A 291 9.88 -10.97 -2.17
N LEU A 292 9.41 -10.25 -1.15
CA LEU A 292 10.20 -10.04 0.08
C LEU A 292 10.56 -11.37 0.75
N LEU A 293 9.59 -12.30 0.83
CA LEU A 293 9.84 -13.64 1.35
C LEU A 293 10.84 -14.40 0.49
N GLU A 294 10.62 -14.43 -0.82
CA GLU A 294 11.47 -15.14 -1.77
C GLU A 294 12.90 -14.62 -1.74
N LEU A 295 13.11 -13.32 -1.87
CA LEU A 295 14.43 -12.67 -1.90
C LEU A 295 15.20 -12.80 -0.58
N ARG A 296 14.49 -12.96 0.55
CA ARG A 296 15.11 -13.23 1.87
C ARG A 296 15.21 -14.72 2.19
N GLY A 297 14.75 -15.61 1.30
CA GLY A 297 14.75 -17.06 1.52
C GLY A 297 13.95 -17.46 2.75
N ILE A 298 12.78 -16.85 2.95
CA ILE A 298 11.87 -17.10 4.07
C ILE A 298 10.66 -17.89 3.55
N SER A 299 10.39 -19.04 4.18
CA SER A 299 9.23 -19.83 3.82
C SER A 299 7.93 -19.16 4.26
N TYR A 300 6.94 -19.11 3.38
CA TYR A 300 5.59 -18.66 3.71
C TYR A 300 4.99 -19.43 4.91
N ASN A 301 5.29 -20.72 5.04
CA ASN A 301 4.78 -21.54 6.12
C ASN A 301 5.35 -21.16 7.50
N ASP A 302 6.51 -20.49 7.53
CA ASP A 302 7.14 -20.05 8.76
C ASP A 302 6.53 -18.74 9.30
N LEU A 303 5.68 -18.09 8.52
CA LEU A 303 5.00 -16.85 8.95
C LEU A 303 4.00 -17.17 10.08
N PRO A 304 3.96 -16.36 11.14
CA PRO A 304 2.96 -16.51 12.21
C PRO A 304 1.54 -16.25 11.71
N LYS A 305 0.55 -17.04 12.18
CA LYS A 305 -0.86 -16.93 11.81
C LYS A 305 -1.74 -16.40 12.95
N GLY A 306 -1.22 -16.32 14.16
CA GLY A 306 -1.94 -15.90 15.37
C GLY A 306 -1.63 -14.45 15.81
N LYS A 307 -0.91 -13.69 15.01
CA LYS A 307 -0.56 -12.28 15.29
C LYS A 307 -0.35 -11.51 13.99
N TYR A 308 -0.39 -10.19 14.09
CA TYR A 308 -0.02 -9.32 12.98
C TYR A 308 1.49 -9.32 12.72
N ILE A 309 1.84 -9.16 11.44
CA ILE A 309 3.20 -9.01 10.93
C ILE A 309 3.33 -7.60 10.36
N ASP A 310 4.29 -6.81 10.83
CA ASP A 310 4.57 -5.47 10.31
C ASP A 310 5.96 -5.33 9.66
N ARG A 311 6.79 -6.38 9.81
CA ARG A 311 8.12 -6.49 9.24
C ARG A 311 8.44 -7.93 8.92
N ILE A 312 9.22 -8.14 7.87
CA ILE A 312 9.77 -9.46 7.52
C ILE A 312 11.25 -9.26 7.23
N SER A 313 12.10 -9.45 8.22
CA SER A 313 13.56 -9.28 8.07
C SER A 313 14.34 -10.48 8.56
N LYS A 314 15.33 -10.90 7.78
CA LYS A 314 16.26 -11.96 8.15
C LYS A 314 17.50 -11.35 8.77
N GLN A 315 17.86 -11.82 9.96
CA GLN A 315 19.03 -11.34 10.69
C GLN A 315 20.29 -12.10 10.21
N PRO A 316 21.50 -11.57 10.47
CA PRO A 316 22.73 -12.25 10.08
C PRO A 316 22.92 -13.65 10.67
N ASP A 317 22.30 -13.93 11.83
CA ASP A 317 22.29 -15.24 12.47
C ASP A 317 21.26 -16.22 11.89
N GLY A 318 20.54 -15.80 10.82
CA GLY A 318 19.50 -16.56 10.15
C GLY A 318 18.11 -16.46 10.80
N THR A 319 17.97 -15.83 11.96
CA THR A 319 16.66 -15.60 12.58
C THR A 319 15.81 -14.63 11.79
N VAL A 320 14.48 -14.82 11.83
CA VAL A 320 13.52 -13.95 11.14
C VAL A 320 12.74 -13.12 12.15
N LYS A 321 12.71 -11.82 11.94
CA LYS A 321 11.88 -10.89 12.72
C LYS A 321 10.62 -10.52 11.94
N TYR A 322 9.50 -10.51 12.65
CA TYR A 322 8.18 -10.20 12.11
C TYR A 322 7.57 -8.91 12.69
N ASN A 323 8.27 -8.30 13.63
CA ASN A 323 7.90 -7.05 14.31
C ASN A 323 9.11 -6.37 14.97
#